data_37d85f0718529262be25dc21b545d3e0
#
_entry.id   37d85f0718529262be25dc21b545d3e0
#
_cell.length_a   1.000
_cell.length_b   1.000
_cell.length_c   1.000
_cell.angle_alpha   90.00
_cell.angle_beta   90.00
_cell.angle_gamma   90.00
#
_symmetry.space_group_name_H-M   'P 1'
#
loop_
_entity.id
_entity.type
_entity.pdbx_description
1 polymer ?
#
loop_
_entity_poly.entity_id
_entity_poly.type
_entity_poly.pdbx_seq_one_letter_code
_entity_poly.pdbx_strand_id
1 'polypeptide(L)'
;MSDVALTRDDGEWRVWRAAVVVIVASWLVRLAFAARLPLFPDETYYWDWSRRLQGGYFDHPPMIALLIRGGTALAAVFGAPPSPLAVRWFTLLAGAVAMLAAAATARRLAGARAAMIAAVAFAIMPLAAAGLVLATPDAPLLAFEAVALYAVVRALEVPPRSGASLAWWSAAGVAIGLAFTSKYTSIFFPLSVVLAVVLRPSLRVRLREPGPYVACVLAVLVFAPVLVWNARHDFISFRFQLEHGLGKPKGSALNRELELIGGQLGLVTPILFALAAAAVWRALRRPRDDAHFVLAIVAVGSWAFYLYSAIHRRVEANWPAPAYIPALVLLASQVVGSPSEALSRWLRRGLVFAGVLVALVYAYVLVPVLPIPARKDPLARALGWESLAASADSTRRSLGARVWFGADRYQDVSELAYHLPDRPEVVCVCLTGRHNQYELWPSFTSRAARGDALILALDERPQGVVHENVARLAPHFTHVQQGALAPLLRGGDTVTVRRLWVLEGYIGGWPTRSEP
;
A
#
# COMPACT_ATOMS: atom_id res chain seq x y z
N MET A 1 51.86 -2.57 1.25
CA MET A 1 50.56 -2.90 0.61
C MET A 1 49.47 -3.23 1.61
N SER A 2 49.72 -3.59 2.87
CA SER A 2 48.70 -3.93 3.90
C SER A 2 47.91 -2.73 4.42
N ASP A 3 48.55 -1.57 4.67
CA ASP A 3 47.87 -0.42 5.30
C ASP A 3 46.87 0.30 4.39
N VAL A 4 47.11 0.33 3.08
CA VAL A 4 46.17 0.95 2.11
C VAL A 4 44.92 0.08 1.91
N ALA A 5 45.03 -1.23 2.03
CA ALA A 5 43.88 -2.15 1.94
C ALA A 5 43.01 -2.06 3.18
N LEU A 6 43.59 -1.99 4.38
CA LEU A 6 42.89 -1.85 5.65
C LEU A 6 42.15 -0.52 5.76
N THR A 7 42.77 0.60 5.36
CA THR A 7 42.12 1.92 5.37
C THR A 7 40.98 2.06 4.37
N ARG A 8 41.04 1.33 3.24
CA ARG A 8 39.98 1.32 2.23
C ARG A 8 38.76 0.55 2.68
N ASP A 9 38.94 -0.55 3.41
CA ASP A 9 37.86 -1.36 3.97
C ASP A 9 37.14 -0.63 5.12
N ASP A 10 37.91 0.07 5.98
CA ASP A 10 37.36 0.91 7.05
C ASP A 10 36.52 2.07 6.50
N GLY A 11 36.93 2.70 5.41
CA GLY A 11 36.15 3.77 4.75
C GLY A 11 34.82 3.28 4.19
N GLU A 12 34.81 2.15 3.50
CA GLU A 12 33.61 1.51 2.96
C GLU A 12 32.64 1.12 4.10
N TRP A 13 33.17 0.58 5.19
CA TRP A 13 32.36 0.19 6.34
C TRP A 13 31.73 1.40 7.04
N ARG A 14 32.44 2.49 7.20
CA ARG A 14 31.91 3.74 7.78
C ARG A 14 30.77 4.31 6.96
N VAL A 15 30.88 4.36 5.63
CA VAL A 15 29.84 4.86 4.74
C VAL A 15 28.61 3.94 4.76
N TRP A 16 28.81 2.62 4.80
CA TRP A 16 27.70 1.67 4.94
C TRP A 16 26.94 1.87 6.27
N ARG A 17 27.67 2.00 7.40
CA ARG A 17 27.03 2.29 8.70
C ARG A 17 26.24 3.59 8.66
N ALA A 18 26.77 4.63 8.03
CA ALA A 18 26.07 5.89 7.85
C ALA A 18 24.79 5.73 7.01
N ALA A 19 24.80 4.89 5.95
CA ALA A 19 23.58 4.57 5.19
C ALA A 19 22.52 3.86 6.05
N VAL A 20 22.93 2.92 6.89
CA VAL A 20 22.04 2.26 7.86
C VAL A 20 21.46 3.26 8.87
N VAL A 21 22.28 4.19 9.38
CA VAL A 21 21.83 5.26 10.27
C VAL A 21 20.77 6.14 9.59
N VAL A 22 20.95 6.50 8.32
CA VAL A 22 19.95 7.25 7.54
C VAL A 22 18.62 6.48 7.46
N ILE A 23 18.67 5.17 7.21
CA ILE A 23 17.48 4.31 7.14
C ILE A 23 16.76 4.29 8.50
N VAL A 24 17.51 4.06 9.58
CA VAL A 24 16.96 4.02 10.95
C VAL A 24 16.38 5.39 11.34
N ALA A 25 17.10 6.47 11.07
CA ALA A 25 16.61 7.82 11.36
C ALA A 25 15.33 8.13 10.58
N SER A 26 15.29 7.78 9.28
CA SER A 26 14.08 7.92 8.46
C SER A 26 12.91 7.09 9.01
N TRP A 27 13.18 5.88 9.47
CA TRP A 27 12.16 5.02 10.10
C TRP A 27 11.63 5.63 11.41
N LEU A 28 12.51 6.15 12.27
CA LEU A 28 12.10 6.83 13.52
C LEU A 28 11.26 8.08 13.25
N VAL A 29 11.63 8.88 12.26
CA VAL A 29 10.84 10.04 11.83
C VAL A 29 9.45 9.60 11.35
N ARG A 30 9.36 8.54 10.56
CA ARG A 30 8.08 7.97 10.10
C ARG A 30 7.26 7.40 11.25
N LEU A 31 7.87 6.77 12.25
CA LEU A 31 7.18 6.32 13.47
C LEU A 31 6.53 7.50 14.20
N ALA A 32 7.29 8.56 14.46
CA ALA A 32 6.78 9.75 15.13
C ALA A 32 5.63 10.41 14.34
N PHE A 33 5.76 10.47 13.02
CA PHE A 33 4.75 10.99 12.12
C PHE A 33 3.49 10.11 12.10
N ALA A 34 3.66 8.80 11.95
CA ALA A 34 2.57 7.81 11.92
C ALA A 34 1.74 7.78 13.20
N ALA A 35 2.35 8.10 14.35
CA ALA A 35 1.66 8.20 15.62
C ALA A 35 0.70 9.40 15.71
N ARG A 36 0.93 10.45 14.91
CA ARG A 36 0.13 11.69 14.88
C ARG A 36 -0.86 11.75 13.73
N LEU A 37 -0.60 10.99 12.66
CA LEU A 37 -1.46 10.97 11.48
C LEU A 37 -2.69 10.08 11.74
N PRO A 38 -3.94 10.58 11.61
CA PRO A 38 -5.14 9.76 11.70
C PRO A 38 -5.13 8.64 10.65
N LEU A 39 -5.90 7.57 10.88
CA LEU A 39 -6.04 6.50 9.89
C LEU A 39 -6.89 6.98 8.71
N PHE A 40 -6.54 6.52 7.52
CA PHE A 40 -7.35 6.71 6.33
C PHE A 40 -8.35 5.55 6.18
N PRO A 41 -9.47 5.74 5.48
CA PRO A 41 -10.52 4.73 5.34
C PRO A 41 -10.05 3.36 4.81
N ASP A 42 -9.00 3.32 3.99
CA ASP A 42 -8.43 2.04 3.56
C ASP A 42 -7.68 1.34 4.70
N GLU A 43 -7.02 2.10 5.59
CA GLU A 43 -6.31 1.52 6.75
C GLU A 43 -7.29 0.97 7.79
N THR A 44 -8.40 1.66 8.05
CA THR A 44 -9.46 1.16 8.94
C THR A 44 -10.18 -0.05 8.33
N TYR A 45 -10.31 -0.11 7.00
CA TYR A 45 -10.84 -1.26 6.28
C TYR A 45 -9.91 -2.49 6.42
N TYR A 46 -8.61 -2.33 6.25
CA TYR A 46 -7.64 -3.41 6.48
C TYR A 46 -7.49 -3.77 7.97
N TRP A 47 -7.69 -2.81 8.87
CA TRP A 47 -7.77 -3.08 10.29
C TRP A 47 -8.99 -3.96 10.62
N ASP A 48 -10.14 -3.72 10.02
CA ASP A 48 -11.31 -4.57 10.24
C ASP A 48 -11.09 -6.00 9.69
N TRP A 49 -10.36 -6.15 8.56
CA TRP A 49 -9.91 -7.46 8.09
C TRP A 49 -9.01 -8.17 9.11
N SER A 50 -8.13 -7.44 9.78
CA SER A 50 -7.22 -8.00 10.79
C SER A 50 -7.93 -8.61 11.99
N ARG A 51 -9.17 -8.25 12.22
CA ARG A 51 -10.04 -8.84 13.25
C ARG A 51 -10.57 -10.22 12.86
N ARG A 52 -10.56 -10.56 11.56
CA ARG A 52 -11.09 -11.80 10.98
C ARG A 52 -10.10 -12.33 9.94
N LEU A 53 -8.98 -12.89 10.42
CA LEU A 53 -7.92 -13.37 9.53
C LEU A 53 -8.40 -14.49 8.62
N GLN A 54 -8.10 -14.34 7.32
CA GLN A 54 -8.43 -15.29 6.26
C GLN A 54 -7.23 -15.48 5.33
N GLY A 55 -7.28 -16.50 4.48
CA GLY A 55 -6.24 -16.75 3.47
C GLY A 55 -6.23 -15.74 2.31
N GLY A 56 -7.27 -14.92 2.18
CA GLY A 56 -7.42 -13.87 1.19
C GLY A 56 -8.62 -13.00 1.51
N TYR A 57 -8.77 -11.89 0.80
CA TYR A 57 -9.91 -10.98 0.90
C TYR A 57 -10.36 -10.55 -0.48
N PHE A 58 -11.52 -9.91 -0.56
CA PHE A 58 -12.11 -9.48 -1.83
C PHE A 58 -11.15 -8.62 -2.67
N ASP A 59 -10.53 -7.61 -2.03
CA ASP A 59 -9.70 -6.62 -2.73
C ASP A 59 -8.22 -7.06 -2.87
N HIS A 60 -7.64 -7.70 -1.85
CA HIS A 60 -6.21 -7.99 -1.76
C HIS A 60 -5.90 -9.31 -1.04
N PRO A 61 -4.68 -9.85 -1.21
CA PRO A 61 -4.14 -10.92 -0.39
C PRO A 61 -4.00 -10.52 1.09
N PRO A 62 -3.73 -11.49 2.02
CA PRO A 62 -3.90 -11.29 3.45
C PRO A 62 -2.77 -10.55 4.17
N MET A 63 -1.63 -10.29 3.54
CA MET A 63 -0.42 -9.78 4.23
C MET A 63 -0.68 -8.51 5.04
N ILE A 64 -1.42 -7.57 4.48
CA ILE A 64 -1.71 -6.31 5.20
C ILE A 64 -2.51 -6.56 6.47
N ALA A 65 -3.51 -7.43 6.44
CA ALA A 65 -4.30 -7.81 7.62
C ALA A 65 -3.44 -8.52 8.68
N LEU A 66 -2.52 -9.38 8.25
CA LEU A 66 -1.56 -10.07 9.15
C LEU A 66 -0.63 -9.07 9.85
N LEU A 67 -0.08 -8.10 9.13
CA LEU A 67 0.80 -7.08 9.69
C LEU A 67 0.06 -6.18 10.69
N ILE A 68 -1.16 -5.75 10.36
CA ILE A 68 -2.00 -4.96 11.26
C ILE A 68 -2.36 -5.79 12.50
N ARG A 69 -2.74 -7.06 12.33
CA ARG A 69 -3.02 -7.96 13.47
C ARG A 69 -1.80 -8.09 14.37
N GLY A 70 -0.62 -8.25 13.81
CA GLY A 70 0.64 -8.32 14.57
C GLY A 70 0.87 -7.04 15.40
N GLY A 71 0.72 -5.86 14.79
CA GLY A 71 0.91 -4.58 15.46
C GLY A 71 -0.13 -4.30 16.56
N THR A 72 -1.40 -4.60 16.31
CA THR A 72 -2.46 -4.45 17.31
C THR A 72 -2.35 -5.48 18.44
N ALA A 73 -1.92 -6.72 18.14
CA ALA A 73 -1.64 -7.72 19.15
C ALA A 73 -0.44 -7.32 20.04
N LEU A 74 0.60 -6.76 19.44
CA LEU A 74 1.75 -6.23 20.20
C LEU A 74 1.31 -5.11 21.15
N ALA A 75 0.49 -4.16 20.67
CA ALA A 75 -0.06 -3.11 21.52
C ALA A 75 -0.89 -3.68 22.68
N ALA A 76 -1.70 -4.70 22.42
CA ALA A 76 -2.53 -5.36 23.43
C ALA A 76 -1.69 -6.05 24.55
N VAL A 77 -0.50 -6.57 24.25
CA VAL A 77 0.43 -7.11 25.25
C VAL A 77 0.81 -6.04 26.29
N PHE A 78 0.87 -4.78 25.88
CA PHE A 78 1.15 -3.64 26.77
C PHE A 78 -0.14 -2.96 27.29
N GLY A 79 -1.31 -3.61 27.17
CA GLY A 79 -2.59 -3.06 27.61
C GLY A 79 -3.09 -1.85 26.81
N ALA A 80 -2.48 -1.56 25.64
CA ALA A 80 -2.85 -0.43 24.80
C ALA A 80 -3.93 -0.82 23.78
N PRO A 81 -4.94 0.06 23.54
CA PRO A 81 -5.93 -0.17 22.49
C PRO A 81 -5.30 -0.03 21.09
N PRO A 82 -5.96 -0.54 20.03
CA PRO A 82 -5.57 -0.26 18.68
C PRO A 82 -5.46 1.24 18.42
N SER A 83 -4.28 1.70 18.06
CA SER A 83 -3.96 3.09 17.75
C SER A 83 -3.44 3.19 16.31
N PRO A 84 -3.37 4.39 15.70
CA PRO A 84 -2.76 4.55 14.38
C PRO A 84 -1.36 3.96 14.28
N LEU A 85 -0.53 4.12 15.31
CA LEU A 85 0.81 3.52 15.35
C LEU A 85 0.76 2.00 15.44
N ALA A 86 -0.13 1.42 16.24
CA ALA A 86 -0.29 -0.03 16.34
C ALA A 86 -0.70 -0.64 15.00
N VAL A 87 -1.62 0.01 14.26
CA VAL A 87 -2.04 -0.41 12.91
C VAL A 87 -0.88 -0.36 11.92
N ARG A 88 0.00 0.64 12.03
CA ARG A 88 1.11 0.89 11.08
C ARG A 88 2.44 0.24 11.47
N TRP A 89 2.57 -0.34 12.65
CA TRP A 89 3.86 -0.76 13.21
C TRP A 89 4.68 -1.66 12.28
N PHE A 90 4.10 -2.76 11.84
CA PHE A 90 4.81 -3.71 10.98
C PHE A 90 4.89 -3.27 9.51
N THR A 91 4.01 -2.41 9.04
CA THR A 91 4.14 -1.79 7.70
C THR A 91 5.27 -0.78 7.66
N LEU A 92 5.48 -0.01 8.73
CA LEU A 92 6.66 0.85 8.88
C LEU A 92 7.96 0.06 8.92
N LEU A 93 7.97 -1.09 9.61
CA LEU A 93 9.12 -2.00 9.60
C LEU A 93 9.37 -2.59 8.21
N ALA A 94 8.31 -2.98 7.49
CA ALA A 94 8.42 -3.42 6.10
C ALA A 94 9.04 -2.34 5.21
N GLY A 95 8.64 -1.07 5.40
CA GLY A 95 9.25 0.06 4.71
C GLY A 95 10.76 0.19 4.98
N ALA A 96 11.20 0.00 6.23
CA ALA A 96 12.62 0.00 6.57
C ALA A 96 13.38 -1.17 5.91
N VAL A 97 12.75 -2.35 5.85
CA VAL A 97 13.30 -3.54 5.15
C VAL A 97 13.45 -3.26 3.66
N ALA A 98 12.46 -2.63 3.01
CA ALA A 98 12.54 -2.23 1.60
C ALA A 98 13.74 -1.32 1.34
N MET A 99 13.91 -0.29 2.17
CA MET A 99 15.04 0.66 2.08
C MET A 99 16.39 -0.05 2.29
N LEU A 100 16.48 -0.93 3.28
CA LEU A 100 17.71 -1.67 3.59
C LEU A 100 18.09 -2.62 2.45
N ALA A 101 17.14 -3.37 1.92
CA ALA A 101 17.37 -4.30 0.81
C ALA A 101 17.78 -3.56 -0.47
N ALA A 102 17.16 -2.41 -0.79
CA ALA A 102 17.55 -1.57 -1.91
C ALA A 102 18.96 -0.99 -1.74
N ALA A 103 19.30 -0.48 -0.54
CA ALA A 103 20.63 0.02 -0.22
C ALA A 103 21.70 -1.10 -0.27
N ALA A 104 21.36 -2.30 0.23
CA ALA A 104 22.24 -3.47 0.15
C ALA A 104 22.48 -3.90 -1.31
N THR A 105 21.45 -3.85 -2.16
CA THR A 105 21.58 -4.12 -3.60
C THR A 105 22.50 -3.09 -4.26
N ALA A 106 22.31 -1.79 -3.97
CA ALA A 106 23.17 -0.74 -4.48
C ALA A 106 24.63 -0.90 -4.02
N ARG A 107 24.83 -1.33 -2.75
CA ARG A 107 26.16 -1.65 -2.22
C ARG A 107 26.85 -2.77 -3.00
N ARG A 108 26.11 -3.83 -3.35
CA ARG A 108 26.65 -4.95 -4.14
C ARG A 108 27.09 -4.49 -5.52
N LEU A 109 26.32 -3.63 -6.16
CA LEU A 109 26.60 -3.17 -7.53
C LEU A 109 27.72 -2.12 -7.62
N ALA A 110 27.85 -1.22 -6.62
CA ALA A 110 28.76 -0.09 -6.73
C ALA A 110 29.31 0.44 -5.39
N GLY A 111 29.31 -0.38 -4.34
CA GLY A 111 29.93 -0.06 -3.05
C GLY A 111 29.05 0.81 -2.11
N ALA A 112 29.62 1.13 -0.94
CA ALA A 112 28.86 1.79 0.12
C ALA A 112 28.38 3.21 -0.23
N ARG A 113 29.05 3.92 -1.12
CA ARG A 113 28.59 5.23 -1.62
C ARG A 113 27.27 5.11 -2.40
N ALA A 114 27.11 4.06 -3.21
CA ALA A 114 25.88 3.80 -3.91
C ALA A 114 24.74 3.43 -2.93
N ALA A 115 25.04 2.64 -1.89
CA ALA A 115 24.10 2.36 -0.82
C ALA A 115 23.61 3.64 -0.12
N MET A 116 24.51 4.56 0.19
CA MET A 116 24.16 5.86 0.79
C MET A 116 23.24 6.67 -0.11
N ILE A 117 23.54 6.77 -1.41
CA ILE A 117 22.69 7.49 -2.37
C ILE A 117 21.29 6.86 -2.43
N ALA A 118 21.20 5.54 -2.52
CA ALA A 118 19.93 4.83 -2.51
C ALA A 118 19.15 5.06 -1.21
N ALA A 119 19.80 4.92 -0.05
CA ALA A 119 19.18 5.14 1.26
C ALA A 119 18.61 6.55 1.40
N VAL A 120 19.39 7.59 1.02
CA VAL A 120 18.94 8.98 1.07
C VAL A 120 17.78 9.21 0.09
N ALA A 121 17.89 8.72 -1.16
CA ALA A 121 16.84 8.89 -2.16
C ALA A 121 15.50 8.28 -1.69
N PHE A 122 15.52 7.06 -1.14
CA PHE A 122 14.30 6.45 -0.56
C PHE A 122 13.82 7.14 0.72
N ALA A 123 14.72 7.69 1.53
CA ALA A 123 14.33 8.40 2.76
C ALA A 123 13.48 9.63 2.47
N ILE A 124 13.84 10.39 1.41
CA ILE A 124 13.26 11.71 1.12
C ILE A 124 12.41 11.76 -0.16
N MET A 125 12.27 10.67 -0.91
CA MET A 125 11.34 10.62 -2.04
C MET A 125 9.88 10.68 -1.51
N PRO A 126 9.04 11.63 -1.96
CA PRO A 126 7.67 11.78 -1.45
C PRO A 126 6.83 10.50 -1.50
N LEU A 127 6.96 9.71 -2.57
CA LEU A 127 6.31 8.41 -2.71
C LEU A 127 6.64 7.46 -1.54
N ALA A 128 7.91 7.37 -1.16
CA ALA A 128 8.34 6.52 -0.05
C ALA A 128 8.05 7.17 1.30
N ALA A 129 8.15 8.49 1.40
CA ALA A 129 7.88 9.23 2.63
C ALA A 129 6.41 9.13 3.05
N ALA A 130 5.47 9.16 2.11
CA ALA A 130 4.04 8.97 2.35
C ALA A 130 3.62 7.49 2.29
N GLY A 131 3.98 6.78 1.20
CA GLY A 131 3.50 5.43 0.94
C GLY A 131 4.01 4.37 1.92
N LEU A 132 5.20 4.57 2.52
CA LEU A 132 5.74 3.67 3.55
C LEU A 132 5.31 4.05 4.98
N VAL A 133 4.47 5.07 5.15
CA VAL A 133 3.85 5.41 6.44
C VAL A 133 2.49 4.73 6.59
N LEU A 134 1.71 4.68 5.50
CA LEU A 134 0.36 4.15 5.53
C LEU A 134 0.34 2.62 5.61
N ALA A 135 -0.62 2.08 6.35
CA ALA A 135 -0.86 0.63 6.42
C ALA A 135 -1.62 0.16 5.16
N THR A 136 -0.90 0.06 4.06
CA THR A 136 -1.42 -0.41 2.76
C THR A 136 -0.65 -1.66 2.29
N PRO A 137 -1.21 -2.44 1.36
CA PRO A 137 -0.52 -3.59 0.76
C PRO A 137 0.81 -3.24 0.06
N ASP A 138 1.03 -1.95 -0.26
CA ASP A 138 2.24 -1.51 -0.96
C ASP A 138 3.51 -1.62 -0.10
N ALA A 139 3.43 -1.34 1.20
CA ALA A 139 4.61 -1.40 2.07
C ALA A 139 5.23 -2.82 2.15
N PRO A 140 4.47 -3.90 2.45
CA PRO A 140 5.01 -5.26 2.41
C PRO A 140 5.36 -5.72 0.99
N LEU A 141 4.62 -5.32 -0.05
CA LEU A 141 4.99 -5.57 -1.44
C LEU A 141 6.40 -5.08 -1.74
N LEU A 142 6.67 -3.79 -1.47
CA LEU A 142 7.97 -3.17 -1.72
C LEU A 142 9.09 -3.82 -0.90
N ALA A 143 8.81 -4.21 0.35
CA ALA A 143 9.78 -4.92 1.19
C ALA A 143 10.20 -6.26 0.56
N PHE A 144 9.22 -7.08 0.22
CA PHE A 144 9.50 -8.42 -0.29
C PHE A 144 10.04 -8.41 -1.71
N GLU A 145 9.60 -7.48 -2.57
CA GLU A 145 10.22 -7.32 -3.90
C GLU A 145 11.67 -6.80 -3.81
N ALA A 146 11.97 -5.88 -2.89
CA ALA A 146 13.35 -5.42 -2.67
C ALA A 146 14.26 -6.56 -2.15
N VAL A 147 13.75 -7.40 -1.24
CA VAL A 147 14.45 -8.59 -0.75
C VAL A 147 14.62 -9.62 -1.87
N ALA A 148 13.59 -9.86 -2.68
CA ALA A 148 13.66 -10.75 -3.83
C ALA A 148 14.69 -10.26 -4.86
N LEU A 149 14.70 -8.97 -5.16
CA LEU A 149 15.68 -8.35 -6.06
C LEU A 149 17.12 -8.53 -5.54
N TYR A 150 17.34 -8.25 -4.25
CA TYR A 150 18.63 -8.50 -3.61
C TYR A 150 19.05 -9.98 -3.73
N ALA A 151 18.16 -10.91 -3.44
CA ALA A 151 18.43 -12.34 -3.52
C ALA A 151 18.74 -12.79 -4.97
N VAL A 152 18.00 -12.27 -5.96
CA VAL A 152 18.29 -12.52 -7.38
C VAL A 152 19.68 -12.01 -7.76
N VAL A 153 20.04 -10.76 -7.38
CA VAL A 153 21.38 -10.22 -7.64
C VAL A 153 22.44 -11.10 -7.01
N ARG A 154 22.27 -11.55 -5.78
CA ARG A 154 23.19 -12.45 -5.08
C ARG A 154 23.31 -13.82 -5.77
N ALA A 155 22.18 -14.36 -6.26
CA ALA A 155 22.18 -15.61 -7.03
C ALA A 155 22.99 -15.47 -8.34
N LEU A 156 22.96 -14.29 -8.97
CA LEU A 156 23.73 -14.01 -10.20
C LEU A 156 25.23 -13.84 -9.96
N GLU A 157 25.64 -13.45 -8.75
CA GLU A 157 27.05 -13.26 -8.39
C GLU A 157 27.81 -14.57 -8.09
N VAL A 158 27.10 -15.64 -7.76
CA VAL A 158 27.72 -16.91 -7.39
C VAL A 158 27.71 -17.91 -8.57
N PRO A 159 28.62 -18.91 -8.59
CA PRO A 159 28.66 -19.91 -9.64
C PRO A 159 27.32 -20.65 -9.79
N PRO A 160 26.83 -20.87 -11.03
CA PRO A 160 25.65 -21.68 -11.27
C PRO A 160 25.77 -23.09 -10.66
N ARG A 161 24.65 -23.67 -10.23
CA ARG A 161 24.58 -25.00 -9.60
C ARG A 161 25.34 -25.15 -8.27
N SER A 162 25.83 -24.06 -7.69
CA SER A 162 26.40 -24.09 -6.34
C SER A 162 25.32 -24.11 -5.26
N GLY A 163 25.66 -24.63 -4.07
CA GLY A 163 24.76 -24.54 -2.91
C GLY A 163 24.36 -23.10 -2.56
N ALA A 164 25.30 -22.15 -2.75
CA ALA A 164 25.02 -20.73 -2.58
C ALA A 164 24.01 -20.20 -3.61
N SER A 165 24.10 -20.62 -4.89
CA SER A 165 23.09 -20.28 -5.89
C SER A 165 21.71 -20.79 -5.50
N LEU A 166 21.60 -22.06 -5.10
CA LEU A 166 20.35 -22.65 -4.65
C LEU A 166 19.77 -21.89 -3.44
N ALA A 167 20.60 -21.54 -2.46
CA ALA A 167 20.16 -20.80 -1.27
C ALA A 167 19.60 -19.40 -1.63
N TRP A 168 20.25 -18.66 -2.51
CA TRP A 168 19.78 -17.34 -2.93
C TRP A 168 18.52 -17.40 -3.79
N TRP A 169 18.41 -18.39 -4.70
CA TRP A 169 17.16 -18.60 -5.44
C TRP A 169 16.02 -19.03 -4.51
N SER A 170 16.29 -19.86 -3.50
CA SER A 170 15.29 -20.22 -2.50
C SER A 170 14.80 -18.98 -1.71
N ALA A 171 15.73 -18.12 -1.28
CA ALA A 171 15.38 -16.87 -0.63
C ALA A 171 14.55 -15.95 -1.53
N ALA A 172 14.92 -15.85 -2.82
CA ALA A 172 14.13 -15.10 -3.81
C ALA A 172 12.72 -15.68 -3.95
N GLY A 173 12.58 -17.02 -4.02
CA GLY A 173 11.28 -17.69 -4.12
C GLY A 173 10.36 -17.41 -2.92
N VAL A 174 10.89 -17.51 -1.71
CA VAL A 174 10.13 -17.17 -0.48
C VAL A 174 9.71 -15.70 -0.51
N ALA A 175 10.63 -14.79 -0.84
CA ALA A 175 10.33 -13.36 -0.91
C ALA A 175 9.28 -13.04 -1.99
N ILE A 176 9.35 -13.67 -3.17
CA ILE A 176 8.34 -13.53 -4.23
C ILE A 176 6.97 -14.04 -3.73
N GLY A 177 6.92 -15.18 -3.06
CA GLY A 177 5.68 -15.72 -2.48
C GLY A 177 5.07 -14.76 -1.45
N LEU A 178 5.90 -14.16 -0.58
CA LEU A 178 5.46 -13.13 0.37
C LEU A 178 5.01 -11.84 -0.34
N ALA A 179 5.63 -11.46 -1.45
CA ALA A 179 5.17 -10.36 -2.29
C ALA A 179 3.80 -10.67 -2.90
N PHE A 180 3.57 -11.89 -3.39
CA PHE A 180 2.25 -12.34 -3.87
C PHE A 180 1.18 -12.30 -2.78
N THR A 181 1.51 -12.67 -1.54
CA THR A 181 0.59 -12.55 -0.40
C THR A 181 0.33 -11.09 0.02
N SER A 182 1.09 -10.15 -0.53
CA SER A 182 0.91 -8.70 -0.30
C SER A 182 0.03 -8.05 -1.37
N LYS A 183 0.34 -8.28 -2.66
CA LYS A 183 -0.41 -7.67 -3.77
C LYS A 183 -0.25 -8.51 -5.04
N TYR A 184 -1.33 -8.73 -5.79
CA TYR A 184 -1.29 -9.58 -7.00
C TYR A 184 -0.41 -9.00 -8.11
N THR A 185 -0.21 -7.69 -8.15
CA THR A 185 0.66 -7.03 -9.14
C THR A 185 2.14 -7.41 -8.99
N SER A 186 2.54 -8.05 -7.88
CA SER A 186 3.88 -8.62 -7.71
C SER A 186 4.26 -9.66 -8.80
N ILE A 187 3.27 -10.19 -9.54
CA ILE A 187 3.53 -11.11 -10.68
C ILE A 187 4.47 -10.50 -11.72
N PHE A 188 4.47 -9.18 -11.87
CA PHE A 188 5.33 -8.50 -12.85
C PHE A 188 6.81 -8.58 -12.49
N PHE A 189 7.15 -8.77 -11.22
CA PHE A 189 8.53 -8.95 -10.80
C PHE A 189 9.14 -10.26 -11.38
N PRO A 190 8.64 -11.48 -11.05
CA PRO A 190 9.22 -12.71 -11.61
C PRO A 190 9.06 -12.79 -13.13
N LEU A 191 7.98 -12.28 -13.74
CA LEU A 191 7.85 -12.21 -15.18
C LEU A 191 8.96 -11.36 -15.82
N SER A 192 9.31 -10.24 -15.19
CA SER A 192 10.42 -9.39 -15.64
C SER A 192 11.77 -10.08 -15.51
N VAL A 193 12.00 -10.83 -14.41
CA VAL A 193 13.23 -11.64 -14.24
C VAL A 193 13.33 -12.72 -15.33
N VAL A 194 12.24 -13.44 -15.60
CA VAL A 194 12.19 -14.43 -16.69
C VAL A 194 12.46 -13.76 -18.04
N LEU A 195 11.84 -12.62 -18.31
CA LEU A 195 12.07 -11.85 -19.53
C LEU A 195 13.55 -11.43 -19.67
N ALA A 196 14.17 -10.99 -18.59
CA ALA A 196 15.60 -10.64 -18.59
C ALA A 196 16.48 -11.87 -18.95
N VAL A 197 16.16 -13.04 -18.38
CA VAL A 197 16.88 -14.30 -18.69
C VAL A 197 16.69 -14.70 -20.17
N VAL A 198 15.50 -14.53 -20.72
CA VAL A 198 15.23 -14.85 -22.14
C VAL A 198 15.99 -13.91 -23.07
N LEU A 199 15.95 -12.61 -22.79
CA LEU A 199 16.55 -11.57 -23.63
C LEU A 199 18.08 -11.55 -23.59
N ARG A 200 18.70 -11.99 -22.47
CA ARG A 200 20.15 -11.92 -22.27
C ARG A 200 20.80 -13.29 -22.32
N PRO A 201 21.57 -13.62 -23.38
CA PRO A 201 22.14 -14.95 -23.56
C PRO A 201 23.02 -15.44 -22.38
N SER A 202 23.78 -14.55 -21.74
CA SER A 202 24.61 -14.87 -20.57
C SER A 202 23.81 -15.38 -19.38
N LEU A 203 22.55 -14.96 -19.22
CA LEU A 203 21.68 -15.41 -18.15
C LEU A 203 21.02 -16.78 -18.40
N ARG A 204 20.98 -17.25 -19.65
CA ARG A 204 20.28 -18.51 -20.01
C ARG A 204 20.90 -19.74 -19.35
N VAL A 205 22.17 -19.67 -18.92
CA VAL A 205 22.80 -20.73 -18.13
C VAL A 205 22.04 -20.99 -16.82
N ARG A 206 21.38 -19.98 -16.27
CA ARG A 206 20.58 -20.07 -15.04
C ARG A 206 19.35 -20.98 -15.20
N LEU A 207 18.84 -21.14 -16.42
CA LEU A 207 17.74 -22.07 -16.71
C LEU A 207 18.17 -23.56 -16.59
N ARG A 208 19.48 -23.85 -16.55
CA ARG A 208 20.01 -25.20 -16.42
C ARG A 208 20.34 -25.60 -14.98
N GLU A 209 20.10 -24.70 -14.00
CA GLU A 209 20.28 -24.99 -12.58
C GLU A 209 18.93 -25.20 -11.88
N PRO A 210 18.86 -25.94 -10.75
CA PRO A 210 17.61 -26.18 -10.04
C PRO A 210 17.06 -24.94 -9.34
N GLY A 211 17.91 -23.96 -9.03
CA GLY A 211 17.59 -22.80 -8.20
C GLY A 211 16.34 -22.03 -8.64
N PRO A 212 16.22 -21.56 -9.90
CA PRO A 212 15.02 -20.84 -10.36
C PRO A 212 13.73 -21.65 -10.25
N TYR A 213 13.78 -22.97 -10.46
CA TYR A 213 12.62 -23.85 -10.33
C TYR A 213 12.21 -24.04 -8.86
N VAL A 214 13.19 -24.19 -7.97
CA VAL A 214 12.96 -24.22 -6.52
C VAL A 214 12.34 -22.89 -6.07
N ALA A 215 12.80 -21.76 -6.60
CA ALA A 215 12.20 -20.45 -6.32
C ALA A 215 10.72 -20.41 -6.73
N CYS A 216 10.36 -20.91 -7.91
CA CYS A 216 8.97 -20.99 -8.35
C CYS A 216 8.12 -21.86 -7.41
N VAL A 217 8.61 -23.04 -7.04
CA VAL A 217 7.90 -23.93 -6.11
C VAL A 217 7.68 -23.27 -4.75
N LEU A 218 8.72 -22.66 -4.17
CA LEU A 218 8.62 -21.98 -2.89
C LEU A 218 7.66 -20.76 -2.95
N ALA A 219 7.70 -20.00 -4.05
CA ALA A 219 6.77 -18.90 -4.23
C ALA A 219 5.31 -19.38 -4.26
N VAL A 220 5.01 -20.46 -4.97
CA VAL A 220 3.68 -21.07 -5.01
C VAL A 220 3.27 -21.62 -3.65
N LEU A 221 4.18 -22.30 -2.93
CA LEU A 221 3.89 -22.84 -1.60
C LEU A 221 3.55 -21.74 -0.59
N VAL A 222 4.30 -20.63 -0.58
CA VAL A 222 4.02 -19.48 0.29
C VAL A 222 2.69 -18.82 -0.10
N PHE A 223 2.37 -18.77 -1.38
CA PHE A 223 1.12 -18.18 -1.89
C PHE A 223 -0.08 -19.13 -1.82
N ALA A 224 0.13 -20.42 -1.54
CA ALA A 224 -0.91 -21.46 -1.56
C ALA A 224 -2.16 -21.13 -0.71
N PRO A 225 -2.07 -20.53 0.50
CA PRO A 225 -3.27 -20.15 1.25
C PRO A 225 -4.19 -19.21 0.49
N VAL A 226 -3.62 -18.27 -0.31
CA VAL A 226 -4.39 -17.33 -1.14
C VAL A 226 -5.07 -18.06 -2.31
N LEU A 227 -4.36 -19.00 -2.94
CA LEU A 227 -4.92 -19.82 -4.01
C LEU A 227 -6.12 -20.66 -3.50
N VAL A 228 -5.95 -21.31 -2.34
CA VAL A 228 -7.01 -22.11 -1.70
C VAL A 228 -8.20 -21.24 -1.33
N TRP A 229 -7.96 -20.03 -0.77
CA TRP A 229 -9.05 -19.10 -0.45
C TRP A 229 -9.81 -18.68 -1.70
N ASN A 230 -9.11 -18.27 -2.77
CA ASN A 230 -9.72 -17.88 -4.04
C ASN A 230 -10.51 -19.03 -4.67
N ALA A 231 -9.99 -20.25 -4.66
CA ALA A 231 -10.69 -21.43 -5.18
C ALA A 231 -12.01 -21.72 -4.43
N ARG A 232 -12.06 -21.41 -3.13
CA ARG A 232 -13.28 -21.56 -2.31
C ARG A 232 -14.26 -20.38 -2.46
N HIS A 233 -13.87 -19.29 -3.11
CA HIS A 233 -14.66 -18.08 -3.35
C HIS A 233 -14.77 -17.77 -4.85
N ASP A 234 -14.82 -18.77 -5.72
CA ASP A 234 -15.00 -18.62 -7.16
C ASP A 234 -14.01 -17.66 -7.83
N PHE A 235 -12.79 -17.58 -7.33
CA PHE A 235 -11.74 -16.67 -7.80
C PHE A 235 -12.15 -15.21 -7.81
N ILE A 236 -13.05 -14.79 -6.91
CA ILE A 236 -13.65 -13.46 -6.89
C ILE A 236 -12.60 -12.34 -6.80
N SER A 237 -11.55 -12.54 -6.00
CA SER A 237 -10.48 -11.54 -5.83
C SER A 237 -9.66 -11.37 -7.11
N PHE A 238 -9.34 -12.46 -7.81
CA PHE A 238 -8.61 -12.39 -9.09
C PHE A 238 -9.46 -11.74 -10.18
N ARG A 239 -10.75 -12.10 -10.28
CA ARG A 239 -11.68 -11.48 -11.24
C ARG A 239 -11.81 -9.99 -10.98
N PHE A 240 -11.99 -9.60 -9.71
CA PHE A 240 -12.06 -8.19 -9.33
C PHE A 240 -10.80 -7.42 -9.74
N GLN A 241 -9.61 -7.95 -9.46
CA GLN A 241 -8.35 -7.26 -9.79
C GLN A 241 -8.11 -7.16 -11.30
N LEU A 242 -8.46 -8.18 -12.07
CA LEU A 242 -8.39 -8.13 -13.54
C LEU A 242 -9.33 -7.06 -14.10
N GLU A 243 -10.57 -7.01 -13.61
CA GLU A 243 -11.52 -5.99 -14.07
C GLU A 243 -11.12 -4.58 -13.60
N HIS A 244 -10.57 -4.46 -12.38
CA HIS A 244 -10.10 -3.19 -11.84
C HIS A 244 -8.93 -2.62 -12.63
N GLY A 245 -7.99 -3.45 -13.07
CA GLY A 245 -6.81 -3.02 -13.83
C GLY A 245 -7.02 -2.99 -15.35
N LEU A 246 -7.82 -3.89 -15.91
CA LEU A 246 -7.92 -4.14 -17.36
C LEU A 246 -9.37 -4.13 -17.88
N GLY A 247 -10.33 -3.70 -17.08
CA GLY A 247 -11.73 -3.64 -17.50
C GLY A 247 -11.98 -2.64 -18.63
N LYS A 248 -13.25 -2.57 -19.10
CA LYS A 248 -13.64 -1.70 -20.23
C LYS A 248 -13.20 -0.25 -20.01
N PRO A 249 -12.65 0.43 -21.03
CA PRO A 249 -12.21 1.82 -20.93
C PRO A 249 -13.34 2.76 -20.51
N LYS A 250 -13.01 3.72 -19.62
CA LYS A 250 -13.93 4.79 -19.19
C LYS A 250 -13.24 6.14 -19.38
N GLY A 251 -13.85 7.06 -20.15
CA GLY A 251 -13.30 8.39 -20.40
C GLY A 251 -12.06 8.38 -21.31
N SER A 252 -11.32 9.49 -21.31
CA SER A 252 -10.15 9.71 -22.19
C SER A 252 -8.92 8.95 -21.69
N ALA A 253 -8.31 8.13 -22.57
CA ALA A 253 -7.04 7.47 -22.28
C ALA A 253 -5.91 8.48 -22.06
N LEU A 254 -5.84 9.53 -22.89
CA LEU A 254 -4.84 10.58 -22.75
C LEU A 254 -4.88 11.25 -21.37
N ASN A 255 -6.07 11.57 -20.86
CA ASN A 255 -6.20 12.20 -19.55
C ASN A 255 -5.68 11.26 -18.44
N ARG A 256 -5.99 9.96 -18.52
CA ARG A 256 -5.50 8.98 -17.53
C ARG A 256 -3.99 8.82 -17.56
N GLU A 257 -3.39 8.81 -18.78
CA GLU A 257 -1.93 8.76 -18.93
C GLU A 257 -1.28 10.03 -18.36
N LEU A 258 -1.85 11.22 -18.65
CA LEU A 258 -1.35 12.48 -18.11
C LEU A 258 -1.51 12.54 -16.58
N GLU A 259 -2.61 12.03 -16.01
CA GLU A 259 -2.79 11.89 -14.57
C GLU A 259 -1.73 10.96 -13.96
N LEU A 260 -1.47 9.81 -14.58
CA LEU A 260 -0.44 8.87 -14.12
C LEU A 260 0.95 9.52 -14.14
N ILE A 261 1.35 10.11 -15.28
CA ILE A 261 2.67 10.77 -15.42
C ILE A 261 2.77 11.97 -14.46
N GLY A 262 1.74 12.81 -14.39
CA GLY A 262 1.69 13.94 -13.46
C GLY A 262 1.82 13.49 -11.99
N GLY A 263 1.16 12.39 -11.64
CA GLY A 263 1.28 11.75 -10.33
C GLY A 263 2.71 11.30 -10.02
N GLN A 264 3.43 10.74 -11.02
CA GLN A 264 4.83 10.37 -10.82
C GLN A 264 5.73 11.60 -10.64
N LEU A 265 5.49 12.66 -11.41
CA LEU A 265 6.25 13.91 -11.24
C LEU A 265 6.01 14.54 -9.86
N GLY A 266 4.82 14.38 -9.28
CA GLY A 266 4.53 14.80 -7.91
C GLY A 266 5.16 13.90 -6.84
N LEU A 267 5.04 12.59 -6.99
CA LEU A 267 5.44 11.63 -5.96
C LEU A 267 6.94 11.26 -5.99
N VAL A 268 7.59 11.31 -7.16
CA VAL A 268 9.03 11.01 -7.31
C VAL A 268 9.86 12.27 -7.46
N THR A 269 9.24 13.37 -7.79
CA THR A 269 9.76 14.66 -8.25
C THR A 269 10.31 14.62 -9.69
N PRO A 270 10.18 15.71 -10.47
CA PRO A 270 10.59 15.71 -11.88
C PRO A 270 12.05 15.34 -12.09
N ILE A 271 12.93 15.85 -11.22
CA ILE A 271 14.38 15.65 -11.36
C ILE A 271 14.74 14.18 -11.08
N LEU A 272 14.27 13.61 -9.97
CA LEU A 272 14.56 12.22 -9.62
C LEU A 272 13.93 11.26 -10.63
N PHE A 273 12.71 11.55 -11.10
CA PHE A 273 12.05 10.76 -12.13
C PHE A 273 12.87 10.72 -13.44
N ALA A 274 13.30 11.89 -13.93
CA ALA A 274 14.12 11.97 -15.14
C ALA A 274 15.46 11.25 -15.00
N LEU A 275 16.14 11.42 -13.85
CA LEU A 275 17.43 10.76 -13.57
C LEU A 275 17.25 9.24 -13.45
N ALA A 276 16.20 8.77 -12.78
CA ALA A 276 15.90 7.34 -12.66
C ALA A 276 15.56 6.72 -14.03
N ALA A 277 14.73 7.38 -14.83
CA ALA A 277 14.41 6.94 -16.19
C ALA A 277 15.66 6.89 -17.09
N ALA A 278 16.52 7.90 -17.02
CA ALA A 278 17.80 7.92 -17.76
C ALA A 278 18.74 6.79 -17.30
N ALA A 279 18.73 6.47 -15.99
CA ALA A 279 19.50 5.37 -15.43
C ALA A 279 19.03 4.00 -15.96
N VAL A 280 17.72 3.77 -15.96
CA VAL A 280 17.13 2.56 -16.53
C VAL A 280 17.43 2.46 -18.02
N TRP A 281 17.21 3.53 -18.78
CA TRP A 281 17.51 3.56 -20.22
C TRP A 281 18.96 3.22 -20.54
N ARG A 282 19.92 3.80 -19.79
CA ARG A 282 21.34 3.50 -19.96
C ARG A 282 21.64 2.03 -19.66
N ALA A 283 21.04 1.48 -18.57
CA ALA A 283 21.27 0.09 -18.19
C ALA A 283 20.67 -0.90 -19.22
N LEU A 284 19.59 -0.54 -19.90
CA LEU A 284 19.05 -1.32 -21.03
C LEU A 284 19.97 -1.30 -22.25
N ARG A 285 20.46 -0.11 -22.61
CA ARG A 285 21.27 0.08 -23.82
C ARG A 285 22.71 -0.42 -23.67
N ARG A 286 23.29 -0.20 -22.50
CA ARG A 286 24.70 -0.51 -22.19
C ARG A 286 24.83 -1.04 -20.77
N PRO A 287 24.30 -2.25 -20.48
CA PRO A 287 24.40 -2.83 -19.14
C PRO A 287 25.87 -3.15 -18.82
N ARG A 288 26.29 -2.81 -17.61
CA ARG A 288 27.64 -3.11 -17.11
C ARG A 288 27.83 -4.62 -16.91
N ASP A 289 26.80 -5.26 -16.40
CA ASP A 289 26.73 -6.69 -16.13
C ASP A 289 25.29 -7.19 -16.20
N ASP A 290 25.09 -8.46 -15.92
CA ASP A 290 23.78 -9.11 -15.97
C ASP A 290 22.81 -8.57 -14.91
N ALA A 291 23.32 -8.21 -13.72
CA ALA A 291 22.48 -7.65 -12.64
C ALA A 291 21.89 -6.29 -13.04
N HIS A 292 22.71 -5.39 -13.64
CA HIS A 292 22.19 -4.11 -14.13
C HIS A 292 21.11 -4.29 -15.20
N PHE A 293 21.26 -5.28 -16.07
CA PHE A 293 20.23 -5.60 -17.08
C PHE A 293 18.93 -6.10 -16.43
N VAL A 294 19.03 -7.02 -15.47
CA VAL A 294 17.86 -7.54 -14.73
C VAL A 294 17.12 -6.39 -14.02
N LEU A 295 17.84 -5.52 -13.30
CA LEU A 295 17.22 -4.37 -12.64
C LEU A 295 16.48 -3.47 -13.64
N ALA A 296 17.07 -3.23 -14.81
CA ALA A 296 16.45 -2.39 -15.84
C ALA A 296 15.17 -3.03 -16.39
N ILE A 297 15.16 -4.33 -16.66
CA ILE A 297 13.97 -5.06 -17.13
C ILE A 297 12.88 -5.08 -16.06
N VAL A 298 13.22 -5.28 -14.78
CA VAL A 298 12.26 -5.24 -13.67
C VAL A 298 11.61 -3.84 -13.56
N ALA A 299 12.39 -2.77 -13.67
CA ALA A 299 11.84 -1.41 -13.67
C ALA A 299 10.88 -1.19 -14.84
N VAL A 300 11.28 -1.57 -16.05
CA VAL A 300 10.48 -1.38 -17.27
C VAL A 300 9.23 -2.26 -17.26
N GLY A 301 9.31 -3.51 -16.79
CA GLY A 301 8.18 -4.43 -16.75
C GLY A 301 7.04 -3.89 -15.86
N SER A 302 7.38 -3.36 -14.69
CA SER A 302 6.41 -2.71 -13.81
C SER A 302 5.81 -1.46 -14.47
N TRP A 303 6.63 -0.59 -15.06
CA TRP A 303 6.17 0.61 -15.75
C TRP A 303 5.28 0.30 -16.97
N ALA A 304 5.69 -0.65 -17.80
CA ALA A 304 4.95 -1.03 -19.02
C ALA A 304 3.54 -1.51 -18.68
N PHE A 305 3.39 -2.29 -17.60
CA PHE A 305 2.07 -2.73 -17.16
C PHE A 305 1.17 -1.55 -16.75
N TYR A 306 1.66 -0.62 -15.95
CA TYR A 306 0.83 0.48 -15.47
C TYR A 306 0.50 1.49 -16.56
N LEU A 307 1.41 1.74 -17.50
CA LEU A 307 1.11 2.51 -18.72
C LEU A 307 0.02 1.81 -19.54
N TYR A 308 0.13 0.50 -19.76
CA TYR A 308 -0.92 -0.25 -20.46
C TYR A 308 -2.26 -0.22 -19.73
N SER A 309 -2.26 -0.39 -18.40
CA SER A 309 -3.46 -0.32 -17.58
C SER A 309 -4.12 1.06 -17.64
N ALA A 310 -3.34 2.14 -17.70
CA ALA A 310 -3.85 3.51 -17.82
C ALA A 310 -4.63 3.78 -19.12
N ILE A 311 -4.34 3.04 -20.19
CA ILE A 311 -5.17 3.08 -21.42
C ILE A 311 -6.62 2.63 -21.13
N HIS A 312 -6.83 1.73 -20.18
CA HIS A 312 -8.13 1.12 -19.87
C HIS A 312 -8.79 1.72 -18.64
N ARG A 313 -8.04 1.87 -17.54
CA ARG A 313 -8.54 2.29 -16.23
C ARG A 313 -7.67 3.37 -15.64
N ARG A 314 -8.22 4.12 -14.68
CA ARG A 314 -7.43 5.02 -13.85
C ARG A 314 -6.45 4.21 -13.01
N VAL A 315 -5.18 4.57 -13.07
CA VAL A 315 -4.10 4.01 -12.26
C VAL A 315 -3.76 4.99 -11.16
N GLU A 316 -3.79 4.53 -9.91
CA GLU A 316 -3.39 5.39 -8.79
C GLU A 316 -1.87 5.64 -8.82
N ALA A 317 -1.48 6.86 -8.48
CA ALA A 317 -0.09 7.33 -8.66
C ALA A 317 0.96 6.55 -7.85
N ASN A 318 0.58 5.86 -6.78
CA ASN A 318 1.47 5.01 -5.98
C ASN A 318 1.67 3.59 -6.55
N TRP A 319 0.82 3.13 -7.48
CA TRP A 319 0.92 1.77 -7.99
C TRP A 319 2.25 1.43 -8.66
N PRO A 320 2.89 2.33 -9.44
CA PRO A 320 4.20 2.07 -10.03
C PRO A 320 5.38 2.05 -9.04
N ALA A 321 5.14 2.19 -7.74
CA ALA A 321 6.19 2.23 -6.70
C ALA A 321 7.25 1.10 -6.82
N PRO A 322 6.91 -0.17 -7.14
CA PRO A 322 7.89 -1.23 -7.32
C PRO A 322 8.97 -0.93 -8.36
N ALA A 323 8.65 -0.21 -9.43
CA ALA A 323 9.61 0.14 -10.47
C ALA A 323 10.75 1.04 -9.97
N TYR A 324 10.52 1.82 -8.91
CA TYR A 324 11.53 2.74 -8.39
C TYR A 324 12.57 2.07 -7.51
N ILE A 325 12.34 0.86 -6.99
CA ILE A 325 13.37 0.10 -6.27
C ILE A 325 14.58 -0.14 -7.19
N PRO A 326 14.46 -0.87 -8.31
CA PRO A 326 15.59 -1.09 -9.21
C PRO A 326 16.05 0.20 -9.89
N ALA A 327 15.17 1.14 -10.22
CA ALA A 327 15.53 2.38 -10.89
C ALA A 327 16.44 3.28 -10.05
N LEU A 328 16.17 3.45 -8.74
CA LEU A 328 17.01 4.23 -7.84
C LEU A 328 18.33 3.51 -7.52
N VAL A 329 18.33 2.18 -7.43
CA VAL A 329 19.55 1.38 -7.30
C VAL A 329 20.45 1.57 -8.52
N LEU A 330 19.89 1.54 -9.74
CA LEU A 330 20.63 1.81 -10.99
C LEU A 330 21.17 3.24 -11.03
N LEU A 331 20.36 4.23 -10.63
CA LEU A 331 20.81 5.62 -10.54
C LEU A 331 22.01 5.77 -9.59
N ALA A 332 21.89 5.20 -8.38
CA ALA A 332 22.97 5.22 -7.40
C ALA A 332 24.26 4.56 -7.92
N SER A 333 24.13 3.39 -8.57
CA SER A 333 25.26 2.68 -9.20
C SER A 333 25.91 3.51 -10.31
N GLN A 334 25.12 4.21 -11.14
CA GLN A 334 25.64 5.04 -12.22
C GLN A 334 26.40 6.26 -11.73
N VAL A 335 25.87 6.94 -10.70
CA VAL A 335 26.53 8.12 -10.11
C VAL A 335 27.91 7.78 -9.59
N VAL A 336 28.06 6.61 -8.95
CA VAL A 336 29.35 6.15 -8.40
C VAL A 336 30.28 5.62 -9.50
N GLY A 337 29.76 4.83 -10.39
CA GLY A 337 30.57 4.09 -11.36
C GLY A 337 30.86 4.84 -12.68
N SER A 338 30.23 5.99 -12.92
CA SER A 338 30.50 6.90 -14.04
C SER A 338 30.41 8.34 -13.53
N PRO A 339 31.42 8.80 -12.76
CA PRO A 339 31.38 10.12 -12.16
C PRO A 339 31.22 11.21 -13.23
N SER A 340 30.19 12.05 -13.03
CA SER A 340 29.91 13.22 -13.84
C SER A 340 29.48 14.35 -12.92
N GLU A 341 30.17 15.49 -13.02
CA GLU A 341 29.79 16.67 -12.22
C GLU A 341 28.37 17.12 -12.50
N ALA A 342 27.91 17.03 -13.76
CA ALA A 342 26.56 17.38 -14.14
C ALA A 342 25.55 16.43 -13.47
N LEU A 343 25.78 15.12 -13.54
CA LEU A 343 24.92 14.11 -12.92
C LEU A 343 24.87 14.30 -11.40
N SER A 344 26.01 14.50 -10.76
CA SER A 344 26.12 14.72 -9.32
C SER A 344 25.41 16.01 -8.87
N ARG A 345 25.52 17.08 -9.65
CA ARG A 345 24.80 18.35 -9.41
C ARG A 345 23.27 18.17 -9.51
N TRP A 346 22.80 17.52 -10.57
CA TRP A 346 21.38 17.30 -10.76
C TRP A 346 20.81 16.35 -9.70
N LEU A 347 21.53 15.29 -9.33
CA LEU A 347 21.12 14.41 -8.23
C LEU A 347 20.99 15.21 -6.94
N ARG A 348 21.99 16.01 -6.55
CA ARG A 348 21.92 16.83 -5.35
C ARG A 348 20.74 17.79 -5.37
N ARG A 349 20.48 18.47 -6.49
CA ARG A 349 19.30 19.34 -6.65
C ARG A 349 18.00 18.56 -6.49
N GLY A 350 17.90 17.37 -7.09
CA GLY A 350 16.73 16.50 -6.97
C GLY A 350 16.49 16.02 -5.55
N LEU A 351 17.55 15.63 -4.83
CA LEU A 351 17.46 15.21 -3.43
C LEU A 351 17.06 16.38 -2.51
N VAL A 352 17.66 17.57 -2.70
CA VAL A 352 17.28 18.74 -1.91
C VAL A 352 15.83 19.12 -2.16
N PHE A 353 15.41 19.17 -3.43
CA PHE A 353 14.02 19.48 -3.78
C PHE A 353 13.03 18.47 -3.17
N ALA A 354 13.31 17.18 -3.28
CA ALA A 354 12.50 16.12 -2.68
C ALA A 354 12.44 16.23 -1.14
N GLY A 355 13.60 16.48 -0.50
CA GLY A 355 13.66 16.67 0.95
C GLY A 355 12.88 17.87 1.46
N VAL A 356 12.97 19.00 0.75
CA VAL A 356 12.16 20.20 1.07
C VAL A 356 10.68 19.90 0.92
N LEU A 357 10.27 19.25 -0.17
CA LEU A 357 8.87 18.90 -0.40
C LEU A 357 8.33 17.97 0.70
N VAL A 358 9.08 16.94 1.08
CA VAL A 358 8.70 16.03 2.18
C VAL A 358 8.62 16.76 3.51
N ALA A 359 9.59 17.64 3.80
CA ALA A 359 9.57 18.44 5.02
C ALA A 359 8.32 19.34 5.08
N LEU A 360 7.95 19.99 3.97
CA LEU A 360 6.75 20.81 3.87
C LEU A 360 5.47 19.97 4.05
N VAL A 361 5.39 18.79 3.43
CA VAL A 361 4.24 17.89 3.60
C VAL A 361 4.12 17.43 5.06
N TYR A 362 5.21 17.03 5.69
CA TYR A 362 5.20 16.60 7.08
C TYR A 362 4.85 17.75 8.04
N ALA A 363 5.44 18.94 7.80
CA ALA A 363 5.10 20.14 8.57
C ALA A 363 3.63 20.49 8.44
N TYR A 364 3.07 20.46 7.23
CA TYR A 364 1.65 20.73 6.99
C TYR A 364 0.72 19.74 7.71
N VAL A 365 1.05 18.47 7.71
CA VAL A 365 0.26 17.44 8.41
C VAL A 365 0.27 17.65 9.92
N LEU A 366 1.44 18.03 10.49
CA LEU A 366 1.59 18.24 11.93
C LEU A 366 1.02 19.60 12.39
N VAL A 367 1.17 20.62 11.56
CA VAL A 367 0.71 21.98 11.85
C VAL A 367 0.09 22.56 10.57
N PRO A 368 -1.25 22.46 10.40
CA PRO A 368 -1.92 22.90 9.17
C PRO A 368 -1.95 24.45 9.08
N VAL A 369 -0.83 25.04 8.67
CA VAL A 369 -0.65 26.48 8.56
C VAL A 369 -1.17 27.07 7.24
N LEU A 370 -1.40 26.23 6.22
CA LEU A 370 -1.92 26.69 4.94
C LEU A 370 -3.46 26.77 4.99
N PRO A 371 -4.06 27.87 4.52
CA PRO A 371 -5.52 28.05 4.50
C PRO A 371 -6.17 27.25 3.36
N ILE A 372 -6.00 25.92 3.39
CA ILE A 372 -6.65 25.04 2.43
C ILE A 372 -8.09 24.81 2.91
N PRO A 373 -9.11 25.04 2.06
CA PRO A 373 -10.49 24.74 2.40
C PRO A 373 -10.63 23.28 2.87
N ALA A 374 -11.36 23.06 3.98
CA ALA A 374 -11.44 21.75 4.63
C ALA A 374 -11.80 20.60 3.67
N ARG A 375 -12.69 20.85 2.68
CA ARG A 375 -13.09 19.86 1.65
C ARG A 375 -11.99 19.50 0.64
N LYS A 376 -10.98 20.37 0.46
CA LYS A 376 -9.86 20.19 -0.48
C LYS A 376 -8.59 19.74 0.22
N ASP A 377 -8.63 19.63 1.53
CA ASP A 377 -7.49 19.18 2.31
C ASP A 377 -7.13 17.73 1.99
N PRO A 378 -5.85 17.39 1.78
CA PRO A 378 -5.41 16.02 1.60
C PRO A 378 -5.80 15.08 2.76
N LEU A 379 -5.94 15.61 3.98
CA LEU A 379 -6.35 14.87 5.17
C LEU A 379 -7.87 14.79 5.36
N ALA A 380 -8.67 15.46 4.53
CA ALA A 380 -10.13 15.51 4.66
C ALA A 380 -10.78 14.13 4.80
N ARG A 381 -10.22 13.12 4.12
CA ARG A 381 -10.75 11.74 4.15
C ARG A 381 -10.47 11.00 5.47
N ALA A 382 -9.49 11.47 6.26
CA ALA A 382 -9.05 10.82 7.50
C ALA A 382 -9.57 11.53 8.77
N LEU A 383 -10.31 12.62 8.63
CA LEU A 383 -10.68 13.49 9.76
C LEU A 383 -12.19 13.53 9.99
N GLY A 384 -12.58 13.76 11.25
CA GLY A 384 -13.97 13.98 11.66
C GLY A 384 -14.76 12.71 11.97
N TRP A 385 -14.18 11.54 11.84
CA TRP A 385 -14.88 10.27 12.10
C TRP A 385 -15.22 10.05 13.57
N GLU A 386 -14.42 10.60 14.50
CA GLU A 386 -14.72 10.59 15.93
C GLU A 386 -16.03 11.32 16.26
N SER A 387 -16.28 12.46 15.61
CA SER A 387 -17.52 13.22 15.83
C SER A 387 -18.76 12.48 15.31
N LEU A 388 -18.62 11.80 14.15
CA LEU A 388 -19.68 10.95 13.62
C LEU A 388 -19.96 9.75 14.56
N ALA A 389 -18.90 9.07 15.02
CA ALA A 389 -19.02 7.95 15.93
C ALA A 389 -19.65 8.36 17.28
N ALA A 390 -19.27 9.53 17.82
CA ALA A 390 -19.86 10.07 19.04
C ALA A 390 -21.35 10.40 18.86
N SER A 391 -21.76 10.96 17.72
CA SER A 391 -23.17 11.22 17.41
C SER A 391 -23.97 9.94 17.27
N ALA A 392 -23.42 8.93 16.60
CA ALA A 392 -24.06 7.61 16.46
C ALA A 392 -24.21 6.89 17.81
N ASP A 393 -23.17 6.94 18.66
CA ASP A 393 -23.19 6.35 20.00
C ASP A 393 -24.18 7.07 20.95
N SER A 394 -24.28 8.38 20.85
CA SER A 394 -25.29 9.17 21.58
C SER A 394 -26.70 8.74 21.18
N THR A 395 -26.96 8.57 19.88
CA THR A 395 -28.24 8.05 19.36
C THR A 395 -28.51 6.63 19.86
N ARG A 396 -27.50 5.74 19.88
CA ARG A 396 -27.64 4.38 20.43
C ARG A 396 -28.13 4.39 21.87
N ARG A 397 -27.58 5.27 22.70
CA ARG A 397 -27.92 5.34 24.14
C ARG A 397 -29.35 5.79 24.41
N SER A 398 -29.98 6.47 23.47
CA SER A 398 -31.38 6.90 23.60
C SER A 398 -32.38 5.80 23.22
N LEU A 399 -31.90 4.69 22.61
CA LEU A 399 -32.78 3.60 22.16
C LEU A 399 -32.79 2.46 23.20
N GLY A 400 -33.98 1.93 23.49
CA GLY A 400 -34.16 0.84 24.44
C GLY A 400 -33.95 -0.57 23.88
N ALA A 401 -33.70 -0.69 22.58
CA ALA A 401 -33.51 -1.95 21.86
C ALA A 401 -32.05 -2.28 21.64
N ARG A 402 -31.75 -3.52 21.23
CA ARG A 402 -30.43 -3.86 20.70
C ARG A 402 -30.18 -3.11 19.39
N VAL A 403 -29.04 -2.39 19.32
CA VAL A 403 -28.73 -1.48 18.22
C VAL A 403 -27.55 -2.02 17.40
N TRP A 404 -27.74 -2.00 16.09
CA TRP A 404 -26.70 -2.21 15.06
C TRP A 404 -26.32 -0.86 14.45
N PHE A 405 -25.07 -0.74 14.00
CA PHE A 405 -24.62 0.39 13.21
C PHE A 405 -24.40 -0.05 11.77
N GLY A 406 -24.63 0.84 10.81
CA GLY A 406 -24.44 0.57 9.40
C GLY A 406 -24.10 1.80 8.56
N ALA A 407 -23.56 1.53 7.38
CA ALA A 407 -23.33 2.52 6.32
C ALA A 407 -23.38 1.83 4.95
N ASP A 408 -23.41 2.61 3.88
CA ASP A 408 -23.53 2.08 2.51
C ASP A 408 -22.20 1.98 1.76
N ARG A 409 -21.12 2.53 2.30
CA ARG A 409 -19.77 2.47 1.73
C ARG A 409 -18.79 1.81 2.71
N TYR A 410 -17.92 0.95 2.20
CA TYR A 410 -16.95 0.23 3.04
C TYR A 410 -16.06 1.17 3.86
N GLN A 411 -15.76 2.38 3.35
CA GLN A 411 -15.03 3.40 4.06
C GLN A 411 -15.75 3.85 5.33
N ASP A 412 -17.02 4.19 5.20
CA ASP A 412 -17.85 4.68 6.30
C ASP A 412 -18.10 3.56 7.33
N VAL A 413 -18.27 2.31 6.84
CA VAL A 413 -18.40 1.11 7.68
C VAL A 413 -17.15 0.91 8.54
N SER A 414 -15.97 0.90 7.92
CA SER A 414 -14.71 0.65 8.63
C SER A 414 -14.32 1.78 9.58
N GLU A 415 -14.57 3.03 9.20
CA GLU A 415 -14.33 4.19 10.06
C GLU A 415 -15.23 4.17 11.31
N LEU A 416 -16.53 3.89 11.13
CA LEU A 416 -17.44 3.71 12.26
C LEU A 416 -16.98 2.55 13.16
N ALA A 417 -16.62 1.40 12.58
CA ALA A 417 -16.15 0.24 13.34
C ALA A 417 -14.89 0.56 14.17
N TYR A 418 -13.99 1.42 13.66
CA TYR A 418 -12.77 1.81 14.35
C TYR A 418 -13.01 2.86 15.44
N HIS A 419 -13.87 3.86 15.18
CA HIS A 419 -14.04 5.03 16.05
C HIS A 419 -15.16 4.88 17.09
N LEU A 420 -16.10 3.95 16.92
CA LEU A 420 -17.10 3.67 17.96
C LEU A 420 -16.43 3.13 19.24
N PRO A 421 -16.92 3.48 20.46
CA PRO A 421 -16.23 3.16 21.73
C PRO A 421 -15.93 1.68 21.90
N ASP A 422 -16.90 0.80 21.63
CA ASP A 422 -16.78 -0.65 21.80
C ASP A 422 -16.21 -1.35 20.55
N ARG A 423 -15.89 -0.59 19.51
CA ARG A 423 -15.48 -1.10 18.20
C ARG A 423 -16.35 -2.25 17.71
N PRO A 424 -17.67 -2.04 17.63
CA PRO A 424 -18.61 -3.08 17.23
C PRO A 424 -18.40 -3.50 15.79
N GLU A 425 -19.06 -4.58 15.40
CA GLU A 425 -19.25 -4.87 13.99
C GLU A 425 -20.26 -3.87 13.41
N VAL A 426 -19.89 -3.25 12.30
CA VAL A 426 -20.73 -2.32 11.55
C VAL A 426 -21.20 -2.99 10.27
N VAL A 427 -22.48 -2.87 9.97
CA VAL A 427 -23.12 -3.50 8.82
C VAL A 427 -22.85 -2.70 7.56
N CYS A 428 -22.35 -3.34 6.50
CA CYS A 428 -22.44 -2.76 5.17
C CYS A 428 -23.84 -2.95 4.62
N VAL A 429 -24.55 -1.87 4.34
CA VAL A 429 -25.83 -1.96 3.65
C VAL A 429 -25.63 -2.47 2.23
N CYS A 430 -24.61 -2.04 1.54
CA CYS A 430 -24.08 -2.58 0.28
C CYS A 430 -25.15 -2.87 -0.80
N LEU A 431 -26.23 -2.11 -0.86
CA LEU A 431 -27.32 -2.30 -1.85
C LEU A 431 -26.98 -1.73 -3.21
N THR A 432 -26.00 -0.84 -3.26
CA THR A 432 -25.52 -0.16 -4.46
C THR A 432 -23.99 0.00 -4.41
N GLY A 433 -23.39 0.49 -5.48
CA GLY A 433 -21.97 0.81 -5.51
C GLY A 433 -21.03 -0.38 -5.74
N ARG A 434 -19.76 -0.23 -5.39
CA ARG A 434 -18.70 -1.22 -5.59
C ARG A 434 -18.84 -2.40 -4.62
N HIS A 435 -18.66 -3.64 -5.12
CA HIS A 435 -18.50 -4.82 -4.27
C HIS A 435 -17.26 -4.70 -3.36
N ASN A 436 -17.33 -5.32 -2.18
CA ASN A 436 -16.28 -5.24 -1.18
C ASN A 436 -16.31 -6.44 -0.20
N GLN A 437 -15.34 -6.54 0.69
CA GLN A 437 -15.19 -7.66 1.62
C GLN A 437 -16.39 -7.87 2.56
N TYR A 438 -17.11 -6.82 2.95
CA TYR A 438 -18.24 -6.95 3.87
C TYR A 438 -19.37 -7.81 3.32
N GLU A 439 -19.49 -7.92 1.99
CA GLU A 439 -20.50 -8.76 1.34
C GLU A 439 -20.18 -10.27 1.43
N LEU A 440 -18.91 -10.63 1.71
CA LEU A 440 -18.49 -12.01 1.95
C LEU A 440 -18.58 -12.42 3.42
N TRP A 441 -18.89 -11.49 4.31
CA TRP A 441 -19.07 -11.75 5.74
C TRP A 441 -20.54 -11.93 6.11
N PRO A 442 -20.84 -12.51 7.30
CA PRO A 442 -22.23 -12.71 7.73
C PRO A 442 -23.04 -11.42 7.68
N SER A 443 -24.16 -11.48 6.98
CA SER A 443 -25.06 -10.33 6.76
C SER A 443 -25.78 -9.91 8.04
N PHE A 444 -26.38 -8.73 8.04
CA PHE A 444 -27.28 -8.26 9.10
C PHE A 444 -28.38 -9.29 9.41
N THR A 445 -29.04 -9.81 8.38
CA THR A 445 -30.17 -10.75 8.53
C THR A 445 -29.82 -12.07 9.19
N SER A 446 -28.55 -12.49 9.10
CA SER A 446 -28.09 -13.74 9.74
C SER A 446 -27.87 -13.61 11.24
N ARG A 447 -27.92 -12.39 11.80
CA ARG A 447 -27.56 -12.09 13.18
C ARG A 447 -28.55 -11.20 13.93
N ALA A 448 -29.32 -10.39 13.22
CA ALA A 448 -30.33 -9.52 13.81
C ALA A 448 -31.55 -10.30 14.25
N ALA A 449 -32.09 -9.93 15.40
CA ALA A 449 -33.36 -10.44 15.91
C ALA A 449 -34.52 -9.47 15.59
N ARG A 450 -35.74 -9.98 15.58
CA ARG A 450 -36.92 -9.11 15.48
C ARG A 450 -36.96 -8.15 16.65
N GLY A 451 -37.25 -6.88 16.37
CA GLY A 451 -37.23 -5.82 17.36
C GLY A 451 -35.87 -5.05 17.43
N ASP A 452 -34.80 -5.58 16.86
CA ASP A 452 -33.53 -4.86 16.80
C ASP A 452 -33.67 -3.52 16.05
N ALA A 453 -32.81 -2.57 16.38
CA ALA A 453 -32.68 -1.28 15.70
C ALA A 453 -31.40 -1.20 14.88
N LEU A 454 -31.42 -0.38 13.82
CA LEU A 454 -30.27 -0.10 12.96
C LEU A 454 -30.08 1.42 12.81
N ILE A 455 -28.92 1.91 13.21
CA ILE A 455 -28.50 3.31 12.98
C ILE A 455 -27.63 3.34 11.73
N LEU A 456 -28.06 4.06 10.70
CA LEU A 456 -27.35 4.23 9.45
C LEU A 456 -26.70 5.61 9.36
N ALA A 457 -25.42 5.66 9.01
CA ALA A 457 -24.72 6.88 8.65
C ALA A 457 -24.60 6.95 7.12
N LEU A 458 -25.30 7.89 6.49
CA LEU A 458 -25.39 8.01 5.03
C LEU A 458 -25.07 9.43 4.58
N ASP A 459 -24.73 9.60 3.31
CA ASP A 459 -24.57 10.94 2.71
C ASP A 459 -25.86 11.73 2.86
N GLU A 460 -25.73 13.02 3.22
CA GLU A 460 -26.85 13.93 3.29
C GLU A 460 -27.46 14.15 1.90
N ARG A 461 -28.77 14.10 1.81
CA ARG A 461 -29.54 14.39 0.59
C ARG A 461 -30.21 15.77 0.70
N PRO A 462 -30.60 16.39 -0.44
CA PRO A 462 -31.37 17.61 -0.41
C PRO A 462 -32.61 17.49 0.48
N GLN A 463 -33.04 18.63 1.05
CA GLN A 463 -34.19 18.66 1.95
C GLN A 463 -35.44 18.02 1.32
N GLY A 464 -36.08 17.13 2.06
CA GLY A 464 -37.28 16.41 1.61
C GLY A 464 -36.99 15.14 0.78
N VAL A 465 -35.72 14.85 0.47
CA VAL A 465 -35.33 13.63 -0.28
C VAL A 465 -34.87 12.55 0.70
N VAL A 466 -35.61 11.45 0.73
CA VAL A 466 -35.22 10.24 1.48
C VAL A 466 -34.09 9.53 0.74
N HIS A 467 -33.05 9.12 1.48
CA HIS A 467 -31.95 8.36 0.90
C HIS A 467 -32.47 7.02 0.34
N GLU A 468 -32.06 6.65 -0.88
CA GLU A 468 -32.55 5.46 -1.58
C GLU A 468 -32.40 4.16 -0.77
N ASN A 469 -31.28 3.99 -0.06
CA ASN A 469 -31.06 2.83 0.78
C ASN A 469 -32.04 2.81 1.97
N VAL A 470 -32.42 3.95 2.53
CA VAL A 470 -33.41 4.05 3.59
C VAL A 470 -34.80 3.67 3.06
N ALA A 471 -35.20 4.20 1.90
CA ALA A 471 -36.48 3.86 1.28
C ALA A 471 -36.61 2.36 1.01
N ARG A 472 -35.51 1.69 0.61
CA ARG A 472 -35.49 0.24 0.37
C ARG A 472 -35.47 -0.60 1.66
N LEU A 473 -34.90 -0.07 2.74
CA LEU A 473 -34.87 -0.74 4.05
C LEU A 473 -36.15 -0.53 4.86
N ALA A 474 -36.85 0.58 4.66
CA ALA A 474 -38.03 0.95 5.41
C ALA A 474 -39.09 -0.17 5.54
N PRO A 475 -39.43 -0.98 4.51
CA PRO A 475 -40.41 -2.07 4.62
C PRO A 475 -40.01 -3.20 5.58
N HIS A 476 -38.74 -3.22 6.03
CA HIS A 476 -38.19 -4.25 6.92
C HIS A 476 -38.14 -3.81 8.39
N PHE A 477 -38.61 -2.61 8.70
CA PHE A 477 -38.63 -2.04 10.05
C PHE A 477 -40.02 -1.45 10.38
N THR A 478 -40.38 -1.43 11.65
CA THR A 478 -41.69 -0.89 12.09
C THR A 478 -41.70 0.63 12.12
N HIS A 479 -40.55 1.25 12.37
CA HIS A 479 -40.42 2.70 12.45
C HIS A 479 -39.11 3.17 11.82
N VAL A 480 -39.18 4.25 11.04
CA VAL A 480 -38.02 4.87 10.38
C VAL A 480 -38.07 6.36 10.60
N GLN A 481 -37.04 6.89 11.22
CA GLN A 481 -36.96 8.31 11.48
C GLN A 481 -35.61 8.90 11.01
N GLN A 482 -35.67 10.14 10.59
CA GLN A 482 -34.49 10.92 10.27
C GLN A 482 -33.85 11.42 11.56
N GLY A 483 -32.62 11.02 11.81
CA GLY A 483 -31.84 11.46 12.97
C GLY A 483 -31.02 12.72 12.71
N ALA A 484 -30.03 12.94 13.56
CA ALA A 484 -29.19 14.13 13.54
C ALA A 484 -28.30 14.23 12.29
N LEU A 485 -27.93 15.45 11.92
CA LEU A 485 -26.80 15.72 11.06
C LEU A 485 -25.51 15.58 11.87
N ALA A 486 -24.59 14.79 11.37
CA ALA A 486 -23.27 14.61 11.96
C ALA A 486 -22.21 15.18 11.01
N PRO A 487 -21.72 16.38 11.27
CA PRO A 487 -20.65 16.97 10.47
C PRO A 487 -19.32 16.29 10.81
N LEU A 488 -18.56 15.94 9.78
CA LEU A 488 -17.17 15.57 9.90
C LEU A 488 -16.36 16.87 9.90
N LEU A 489 -15.70 17.17 11.02
CA LEU A 489 -15.06 18.46 11.26
C LEU A 489 -13.54 18.36 11.15
N ARG A 490 -12.91 19.43 10.65
CA ARG A 490 -11.50 19.70 10.74
C ARG A 490 -11.27 21.09 11.30
N GLY A 491 -10.70 21.20 12.52
CA GLY A 491 -10.42 22.50 13.13
C GLY A 491 -11.65 23.42 13.28
N GLY A 492 -12.86 22.84 13.36
CA GLY A 492 -14.12 23.57 13.38
C GLY A 492 -14.83 23.72 12.02
N ASP A 493 -14.10 23.52 10.90
CA ASP A 493 -14.68 23.59 9.57
C ASP A 493 -15.27 22.25 9.12
N THR A 494 -16.40 22.30 8.42
CA THR A 494 -17.08 21.09 7.92
C THR A 494 -16.39 20.57 6.65
N VAL A 495 -15.85 19.36 6.72
CA VAL A 495 -15.33 18.61 5.58
C VAL A 495 -16.47 18.02 4.76
N THR A 496 -17.35 17.28 5.40
CA THR A 496 -18.56 16.68 4.82
C THR A 496 -19.57 16.45 5.94
N VAL A 497 -20.79 16.07 5.57
CA VAL A 497 -21.86 15.78 6.53
C VAL A 497 -22.42 14.41 6.27
N ARG A 498 -22.71 13.68 7.33
CA ARG A 498 -23.50 12.45 7.31
C ARG A 498 -24.84 12.69 7.98
N ARG A 499 -25.88 12.09 7.45
CA ARG A 499 -27.19 12.00 8.10
C ARG A 499 -27.28 10.67 8.82
N LEU A 500 -27.61 10.71 10.11
CA LEU A 500 -28.01 9.51 10.82
C LEU A 500 -29.48 9.21 10.50
N TRP A 501 -29.77 7.94 10.27
CA TRP A 501 -31.12 7.40 10.14
C TRP A 501 -31.31 6.32 11.18
N VAL A 502 -32.43 6.32 11.86
CA VAL A 502 -32.78 5.34 12.89
C VAL A 502 -33.93 4.50 12.38
N LEU A 503 -33.69 3.20 12.25
CA LEU A 503 -34.66 2.20 11.82
C LEU A 503 -34.88 1.28 13.01
N GLU A 504 -36.09 1.29 13.58
CA GLU A 504 -36.42 0.54 14.78
C GLU A 504 -37.42 -0.60 14.47
N GLY A 505 -37.35 -1.65 15.30
CA GLY A 505 -38.26 -2.76 15.24
C GLY A 505 -38.11 -3.59 13.97
N TYR A 506 -36.91 -4.15 13.74
CA TYR A 506 -36.69 -5.06 12.62
C TYR A 506 -37.72 -6.20 12.59
N ILE A 507 -38.41 -6.39 11.47
CA ILE A 507 -39.48 -7.39 11.30
C ILE A 507 -39.05 -8.58 10.44
N GLY A 508 -37.86 -8.54 9.86
CA GLY A 508 -37.29 -9.60 9.02
C GLY A 508 -37.14 -9.20 7.56
N GLY A 509 -36.36 -9.98 6.83
CA GLY A 509 -36.04 -9.74 5.42
C GLY A 509 -34.99 -8.67 5.21
N TRP A 510 -34.53 -8.52 3.96
CA TRP A 510 -33.55 -7.51 3.55
C TRP A 510 -33.69 -7.27 2.05
N PRO A 511 -33.56 -6.04 1.57
CA PRO A 511 -33.66 -5.78 0.14
C PRO A 511 -32.53 -6.45 -0.64
N THR A 512 -32.84 -6.95 -1.81
CA THR A 512 -31.84 -7.49 -2.74
C THR A 512 -30.97 -6.37 -3.29
N ARG A 513 -29.69 -6.64 -3.52
CA ARG A 513 -28.80 -5.67 -4.17
C ARG A 513 -29.31 -5.33 -5.57
N SER A 514 -29.25 -4.05 -5.96
CA SER A 514 -29.42 -3.66 -7.36
C SER A 514 -28.13 -4.01 -8.12
N GLU A 515 -28.24 -4.69 -9.24
CA GLU A 515 -27.12 -4.80 -10.17
C GLU A 515 -26.77 -3.41 -10.70
N PRO A 516 -25.46 -3.09 -10.85
CA PRO A 516 -25.01 -1.77 -11.31
C PRO A 516 -25.35 -1.47 -12.76
#